data_ff5e69a20ea7421e9c7d865dc538d1e1
#
_entry.id   ff5e69a20ea7421e9c7d865dc538d1e1
#
_cell.length_a   1.000
_cell.length_b   1.000
_cell.length_c   1.000
_cell.angle_alpha   90.00
_cell.angle_beta   90.00
_cell.angle_gamma   90.00
#
_symmetry.space_group_name_H-M   'P 1'
#
loop_
_entity.id
_entity.type
_entity.pdbx_description
1 polymer ?
#
loop_
_entity_poly.entity_id
_entity_poly.type
_entity_poly.pdbx_seq_one_letter_code
_entity_poly.pdbx_strand_id
1 'polypeptide(L)'
;MTRQDSIRYLGVHFVRGRYFKCNLDNAKASFYRAFNAVCGRIGRSGSEEVIIQLIRFKCMPCLLYALEACPVNKTYLRSLEFTLNRVLMKVFRTTSMDVIAECRYWFGLLEMETLIARRKQRFMAKYVQSDNVLCQLFAHVESV
;
A
#
# COMPACT_ATOMS: atom_id res chain seq x y z
N MET A 1 -10.64 20.99 -26.52
CA MET A 1 -9.97 20.84 -25.22
C MET A 1 -10.40 19.53 -24.59
N THR A 2 -9.56 18.50 -24.64
CA THR A 2 -9.82 17.22 -23.97
C THR A 2 -9.71 17.43 -22.48
N ARG A 3 -10.82 17.33 -21.77
CA ARG A 3 -10.85 17.35 -20.30
C ARG A 3 -10.13 16.10 -19.79
N GLN A 4 -8.97 16.27 -19.17
CA GLN A 4 -8.31 15.17 -18.47
C GLN A 4 -9.06 14.89 -17.16
N ASP A 5 -9.54 13.67 -17.01
CA ASP A 5 -10.26 13.23 -15.80
C ASP A 5 -9.30 12.78 -14.68
N SER A 6 -8.01 12.70 -14.94
CA SER A 6 -6.98 12.37 -13.94
C SER A 6 -5.67 13.10 -14.22
N ILE A 7 -4.96 13.45 -13.15
CA ILE A 7 -3.64 14.10 -13.18
C ILE A 7 -2.67 13.26 -12.36
N ARG A 8 -1.48 13.02 -12.92
CA ARG A 8 -0.39 12.38 -12.18
C ARG A 8 0.51 13.44 -11.54
N TYR A 9 0.69 13.36 -10.23
CA TYR A 9 1.61 14.22 -9.48
C TYR A 9 2.39 13.39 -8.46
N LEU A 10 3.72 13.49 -8.48
CA LEU A 10 4.64 12.73 -7.61
C LEU A 10 4.33 11.21 -7.55
N GLY A 11 3.95 10.62 -8.69
CA GLY A 11 3.64 9.20 -8.77
C GLY A 11 2.24 8.82 -8.31
N VAL A 12 1.45 9.77 -7.82
CA VAL A 12 0.05 9.57 -7.42
C VAL A 12 -0.88 10.06 -8.53
N HIS A 13 -1.93 9.30 -8.80
CA HIS A 13 -2.97 9.67 -9.75
C HIS A 13 -4.18 10.25 -9.01
N PHE A 14 -4.39 11.55 -9.16
CA PHE A 14 -5.56 12.25 -8.65
C PHE A 14 -6.67 12.19 -9.66
N VAL A 15 -7.85 11.79 -9.19
CA VAL A 15 -9.05 11.66 -10.04
C VAL A 15 -9.96 12.85 -9.81
N ARG A 16 -10.49 13.40 -10.89
CA ARG A 16 -11.51 14.44 -10.83
C ARG A 16 -12.75 13.95 -10.08
N GLY A 17 -13.19 14.69 -9.08
CA GLY A 17 -14.35 14.34 -8.30
C GLY A 17 -14.81 15.50 -7.41
N ARG A 18 -15.96 15.34 -6.78
CA ARG A 18 -16.47 16.29 -5.79
C ARG A 18 -15.61 16.31 -4.51
N TYR A 19 -14.95 15.19 -4.23
CA TYR A 19 -14.04 15.01 -3.10
C TYR A 19 -12.67 14.61 -3.61
N PHE A 20 -11.63 14.86 -2.80
CA PHE A 20 -10.28 14.41 -3.08
C PHE A 20 -10.20 12.88 -3.17
N LYS A 21 -9.79 12.39 -4.33
CA LYS A 21 -9.68 10.94 -4.62
C LYS A 21 -8.36 10.63 -5.32
N CYS A 22 -7.76 9.52 -4.93
CA CYS A 22 -6.59 8.94 -5.59
C CYS A 22 -6.97 7.62 -6.27
N ASN A 23 -6.32 7.31 -7.39
CA ASN A 23 -6.46 6.01 -8.04
C ASN A 23 -5.32 5.10 -7.58
N LEU A 24 -5.66 3.94 -7.01
CA LEU A 24 -4.72 2.93 -6.51
C LEU A 24 -4.34 1.85 -7.55
N ASP A 25 -4.89 1.88 -8.75
CA ASP A 25 -4.65 0.84 -9.77
C ASP A 25 -3.18 0.79 -10.18
N ASN A 26 -2.52 1.94 -10.26
CA ASN A 26 -1.09 2.01 -10.55
C ASN A 26 -0.22 1.45 -9.41
N ALA A 27 -0.60 1.67 -8.16
CA ALA A 27 0.07 1.09 -7.01
C ALA A 27 -0.04 -0.44 -7.01
N LYS A 28 -1.24 -0.96 -7.27
CA LYS A 28 -1.50 -2.41 -7.40
C LYS A 28 -0.70 -3.00 -8.58
N ALA A 29 -0.71 -2.37 -9.73
CA ALA A 29 0.07 -2.80 -10.90
C ALA A 29 1.58 -2.81 -10.61
N SER A 30 2.08 -1.80 -9.90
CA SER A 30 3.49 -1.73 -9.48
C SER A 30 3.84 -2.83 -8.48
N PHE A 31 2.96 -3.11 -7.54
CA PHE A 31 3.11 -4.22 -6.60
C PHE A 31 3.20 -5.58 -7.32
N TYR A 32 2.29 -5.86 -8.26
CA TYR A 32 2.34 -7.11 -9.03
C TYR A 32 3.59 -7.22 -9.89
N ARG A 33 4.04 -6.13 -10.52
CA ARG A 33 5.30 -6.11 -11.29
C ARG A 33 6.50 -6.41 -10.39
N ALA A 34 6.57 -5.78 -9.22
CA ALA A 34 7.63 -6.02 -8.25
C ALA A 34 7.62 -7.49 -7.77
N PHE A 35 6.45 -8.04 -7.46
CA PHE A 35 6.30 -9.44 -7.08
C PHE A 35 6.74 -10.40 -8.19
N ASN A 36 6.30 -10.17 -9.42
CA ASN A 36 6.69 -11.01 -10.56
C ASN A 36 8.21 -10.94 -10.82
N ALA A 37 8.83 -9.78 -10.65
CA ALA A 37 10.28 -9.62 -10.76
C ALA A 37 11.02 -10.40 -9.65
N VAL A 38 10.53 -10.38 -8.42
CA VAL A 38 11.06 -11.19 -7.31
C VAL A 38 10.97 -12.68 -7.63
N CYS A 39 9.79 -13.15 -8.03
CA CYS A 39 9.57 -14.57 -8.38
C CYS A 39 10.44 -15.00 -9.58
N GLY A 40 10.59 -14.14 -10.59
CA GLY A 40 11.42 -14.43 -11.77
C GLY A 40 12.91 -14.55 -11.46
N ARG A 41 13.40 -13.80 -10.47
CA ARG A 41 14.81 -13.86 -10.04
C ARG A 41 15.12 -15.03 -9.13
N ILE A 42 14.23 -15.35 -8.19
CA ILE A 42 14.42 -16.43 -7.21
C ILE A 42 14.16 -17.80 -7.86
N GLY A 43 13.25 -17.84 -8.85
CA GLY A 43 12.85 -19.09 -9.48
C GLY A 43 12.11 -20.02 -8.49
N ARG A 44 12.27 -21.33 -8.70
CA ARG A 44 11.65 -22.37 -7.86
C ARG A 44 12.47 -22.72 -6.61
N SER A 45 13.66 -22.16 -6.48
CA SER A 45 14.64 -22.53 -5.44
C SER A 45 14.50 -21.72 -4.15
N GLY A 46 13.71 -20.65 -4.15
CA GLY A 46 13.53 -19.80 -2.96
C GLY A 46 12.57 -20.42 -1.97
N SER A 47 12.94 -20.38 -0.68
CA SER A 47 12.00 -20.71 0.40
C SER A 47 10.89 -19.66 0.50
N GLU A 48 9.72 -20.08 0.97
CA GLU A 48 8.59 -19.17 1.22
C GLU A 48 8.99 -18.02 2.13
N GLU A 49 9.84 -18.28 3.12
CA GLU A 49 10.33 -17.27 4.06
C GLU A 49 11.11 -16.15 3.34
N VAL A 50 12.03 -16.50 2.44
CA VAL A 50 12.78 -15.52 1.65
C VAL A 50 11.85 -14.70 0.75
N ILE A 51 10.89 -15.37 0.12
CA ILE A 51 9.91 -14.70 -0.75
C ILE A 51 9.06 -13.71 0.07
N ILE A 52 8.60 -14.10 1.27
CA ILE A 52 7.83 -13.23 2.16
C ILE A 52 8.65 -12.01 2.60
N GLN A 53 9.92 -12.18 2.95
CA GLN A 53 10.80 -11.06 3.30
C GLN A 53 10.96 -10.09 2.11
N LEU A 54 11.13 -10.60 0.90
CA LEU A 54 11.22 -9.76 -0.30
C LEU A 54 9.90 -9.06 -0.64
N ILE A 55 8.76 -9.72 -0.44
CA ILE A 55 7.44 -9.07 -0.54
C ILE A 55 7.38 -7.89 0.43
N ARG A 56 7.75 -8.11 1.70
CA ARG A 56 7.73 -7.08 2.75
C ARG A 56 8.62 -5.88 2.41
N PHE A 57 9.85 -6.12 1.95
CA PHE A 57 10.84 -5.05 1.76
C PHE A 57 10.84 -4.43 0.35
N LYS A 58 10.39 -5.16 -0.68
CA LYS A 58 10.44 -4.69 -2.07
C LYS A 58 9.07 -4.41 -2.68
N CYS A 59 8.07 -5.23 -2.36
CA CYS A 59 6.74 -5.12 -2.98
C CYS A 59 5.80 -4.22 -2.17
N MET A 60 5.75 -4.40 -0.86
CA MET A 60 4.85 -3.62 0.01
C MET A 60 5.08 -2.11 -0.06
N PRO A 61 6.32 -1.58 -0.17
CA PRO A 61 6.51 -0.15 -0.37
C PRO A 61 5.84 0.40 -1.62
N CYS A 62 5.76 -0.39 -2.70
CA CYS A 62 5.05 0.02 -3.92
C CYS A 62 3.53 0.12 -3.71
N LEU A 63 2.97 -0.82 -2.95
CA LEU A 63 1.54 -0.86 -2.65
C LEU A 63 1.10 0.23 -1.67
N LEU A 64 1.95 0.52 -0.68
CA LEU A 64 1.68 1.48 0.39
C LEU A 64 2.15 2.90 0.07
N TYR A 65 2.70 3.12 -1.13
CA TYR A 65 3.23 4.41 -1.52
C TYR A 65 2.16 5.52 -1.45
N ALA A 66 2.50 6.60 -0.80
CA ALA A 66 1.67 7.80 -0.64
C ALA A 66 0.29 7.58 0.04
N LEU A 67 0.01 6.41 0.61
CA LEU A 67 -1.26 6.15 1.29
C LEU A 67 -1.41 6.94 2.60
N GLU A 68 -0.32 7.45 3.16
CA GLU A 68 -0.34 8.40 4.27
C GLU A 68 -0.99 9.73 3.91
N ALA A 69 -0.90 10.15 2.65
CA ALA A 69 -1.47 11.40 2.14
C ALA A 69 -2.79 11.21 1.38
N CYS A 70 -3.15 9.99 1.03
CA CYS A 70 -4.36 9.70 0.27
C CYS A 70 -5.51 9.29 1.19
N PRO A 71 -6.75 9.70 0.90
CA PRO A 71 -7.91 9.20 1.60
C PRO A 71 -8.16 7.73 1.23
N VAL A 72 -8.14 6.85 2.21
CA VAL A 72 -8.37 5.42 2.04
C VAL A 72 -9.68 5.03 2.71
N ASN A 73 -10.67 4.64 1.92
CA ASN A 73 -11.95 4.15 2.40
C ASN A 73 -11.95 2.62 2.56
N LYS A 74 -13.02 2.07 3.14
CA LYS A 74 -13.16 0.62 3.35
C LYS A 74 -13.08 -0.20 2.06
N THR A 75 -13.57 0.33 0.95
CA THR A 75 -13.49 -0.33 -0.36
C THR A 75 -12.04 -0.43 -0.84
N TYR A 76 -11.27 0.62 -0.67
CA TYR A 76 -9.84 0.61 -0.98
C TYR A 76 -9.06 -0.35 -0.07
N LEU A 77 -9.34 -0.34 1.22
CA LEU A 77 -8.72 -1.30 2.17
C LEU A 77 -8.96 -2.75 1.73
N ARG A 78 -10.21 -3.09 1.41
CA ARG A 78 -10.55 -4.45 0.91
C ARG A 78 -9.82 -4.79 -0.39
N SER A 79 -9.70 -3.83 -1.31
CA SER A 79 -8.98 -4.01 -2.57
C SER A 79 -7.48 -4.25 -2.35
N LEU A 80 -6.87 -3.54 -1.40
CA LEU A 80 -5.46 -3.73 -1.04
C LEU A 80 -5.23 -5.08 -0.35
N GLU A 81 -6.10 -5.44 0.59
CA GLU A 81 -6.07 -6.76 1.25
C GLU A 81 -6.21 -7.91 0.23
N PHE A 82 -7.16 -7.78 -0.69
CA PHE A 82 -7.33 -8.76 -1.76
C PHE A 82 -6.07 -8.89 -2.62
N THR A 83 -5.43 -7.77 -2.95
CA THR A 83 -4.19 -7.74 -3.75
C THR A 83 -3.06 -8.50 -3.05
N LEU A 84 -2.87 -8.26 -1.74
CA LEU A 84 -1.86 -8.97 -0.94
C LEU A 84 -2.20 -10.46 -0.82
N ASN A 85 -3.44 -10.78 -0.47
CA ASN A 85 -3.86 -12.17 -0.29
C ASN A 85 -3.71 -13.00 -1.57
N ARG A 86 -3.99 -12.43 -2.75
CA ARG A 86 -3.76 -13.12 -4.03
C ARG A 86 -2.31 -13.49 -4.25
N VAL A 87 -1.39 -12.62 -3.89
CA VAL A 87 0.05 -12.91 -3.98
C VAL A 87 0.45 -13.99 -3.00
N LEU A 88 -0.05 -13.93 -1.76
CA LEU A 88 0.21 -14.96 -0.75
C LEU A 88 -0.36 -16.33 -1.15
N MET A 89 -1.56 -16.37 -1.74
CA MET A 89 -2.13 -17.60 -2.30
C MET A 89 -1.20 -18.24 -3.34
N LYS A 90 -0.56 -17.42 -4.16
CA LYS A 90 0.41 -17.88 -5.15
C LYS A 90 1.70 -18.41 -4.51
N VAL A 91 2.20 -17.73 -3.48
CA VAL A 91 3.42 -18.15 -2.74
C VAL A 91 3.17 -19.48 -2.02
N PHE A 92 2.09 -19.57 -1.26
CA PHE A 92 1.76 -20.77 -0.46
C PHE A 92 0.99 -21.85 -1.23
N ARG A 93 0.71 -21.61 -2.52
CA ARG A 93 0.00 -22.54 -3.41
C ARG A 93 -1.33 -23.02 -2.81
N THR A 94 -2.07 -22.14 -2.21
CA THR A 94 -3.37 -22.41 -1.58
C THR A 94 -4.41 -21.38 -2.00
N THR A 95 -5.67 -21.77 -2.01
CA THR A 95 -6.82 -20.86 -2.20
C THR A 95 -7.62 -20.66 -0.91
N SER A 96 -7.23 -21.36 0.18
CA SER A 96 -7.89 -21.26 1.47
C SER A 96 -7.52 -19.97 2.20
N MET A 97 -8.52 -19.15 2.51
CA MET A 97 -8.32 -17.92 3.28
C MET A 97 -7.89 -18.19 4.72
N ASP A 98 -8.32 -19.31 5.31
CA ASP A 98 -7.92 -19.70 6.67
C ASP A 98 -6.43 -20.00 6.74
N VAL A 99 -5.92 -20.74 5.74
CA VAL A 99 -4.47 -21.02 5.61
C VAL A 99 -3.68 -19.70 5.40
N ILE A 100 -4.18 -18.79 4.58
CA ILE A 100 -3.53 -17.49 4.37
C ILE A 100 -3.52 -16.67 5.66
N ALA A 101 -4.61 -16.65 6.43
CA ALA A 101 -4.66 -15.94 7.71
C ALA A 101 -3.64 -16.50 8.71
N GLU A 102 -3.53 -17.82 8.80
CA GLU A 102 -2.55 -18.49 9.64
C GLU A 102 -1.10 -18.20 9.20
N CYS A 103 -0.82 -18.28 7.90
CA CYS A 103 0.48 -17.91 7.35
C CYS A 103 0.83 -16.45 7.64
N ARG A 104 -0.11 -15.53 7.47
CA ARG A 104 0.10 -14.10 7.81
C ARG A 104 0.46 -13.92 9.28
N TYR A 105 -0.21 -14.63 10.17
CA TYR A 105 0.09 -14.59 11.61
C TYR A 105 1.52 -15.06 11.89
N TRP A 106 1.93 -16.22 11.38
CA TRP A 106 3.26 -16.79 11.60
C TRP A 106 4.39 -15.94 11.00
N PHE A 107 4.17 -15.35 9.84
CA PHE A 107 5.14 -14.47 9.20
C PHE A 107 5.05 -13.00 9.67
N GLY A 108 4.14 -12.69 10.59
CA GLY A 108 3.96 -11.32 11.10
C GLY A 108 3.55 -10.31 10.03
N LEU A 109 2.75 -10.74 9.05
CA LEU A 109 2.18 -9.86 8.02
C LEU A 109 0.90 -9.22 8.54
N LEU A 110 1.00 -7.96 8.89
CA LEU A 110 -0.11 -7.18 9.42
C LEU A 110 -1.19 -6.91 8.37
N GLU A 111 -2.39 -6.62 8.83
CA GLU A 111 -3.49 -6.13 7.98
C GLU A 111 -3.16 -4.76 7.39
N MET A 112 -3.71 -4.48 6.21
CA MET A 112 -3.49 -3.23 5.49
C MET A 112 -3.92 -2.02 6.30
N GLU A 113 -5.04 -2.12 7.02
CA GLU A 113 -5.52 -1.03 7.88
C GLU A 113 -4.48 -0.64 8.92
N THR A 114 -3.90 -1.63 9.61
CA THR A 114 -2.85 -1.42 10.61
C THR A 114 -1.59 -0.81 10.00
N LEU A 115 -1.17 -1.31 8.83
CA LEU A 115 0.01 -0.80 8.14
C LEU A 115 -0.17 0.67 7.72
N ILE A 116 -1.32 1.00 7.16
CA ILE A 116 -1.65 2.37 6.73
C ILE A 116 -1.76 3.30 7.94
N ALA A 117 -2.42 2.87 9.02
CA ALA A 117 -2.55 3.65 10.24
C ALA A 117 -1.17 3.98 10.85
N ARG A 118 -0.25 3.01 10.92
CA ARG A 118 1.12 3.23 11.38
C ARG A 118 1.89 4.20 10.48
N ARG A 119 1.72 4.13 9.16
CA ARG A 119 2.35 5.08 8.23
C ARG A 119 1.81 6.48 8.41
N LYS A 120 0.48 6.65 8.52
CA LYS A 120 -0.16 7.94 8.80
C LYS A 120 0.33 8.53 10.11
N GLN A 121 0.40 7.76 11.16
CA GLN A 121 0.88 8.22 12.47
C GLN A 121 2.33 8.73 12.38
N ARG A 122 3.22 8.00 11.70
CA ARG A 122 4.61 8.43 11.49
C ARG A 122 4.70 9.69 10.62
N PHE A 123 3.86 9.78 9.60
CA PHE A 123 3.79 10.96 8.75
C PHE A 123 3.31 12.18 9.54
N MET A 124 2.23 12.05 10.30
CA MET A 124 1.70 13.14 11.13
C MET A 124 2.69 13.61 12.19
N ALA A 125 3.41 12.70 12.84
CA ALA A 125 4.45 13.06 13.78
C ALA A 125 5.56 13.92 13.14
N LYS A 126 5.99 13.58 11.92
CA LYS A 126 6.95 14.38 11.16
C LYS A 126 6.37 15.70 10.67
N TYR A 127 5.11 15.70 10.27
CA TYR A 127 4.39 16.86 9.78
C TYR A 127 4.29 17.96 10.85
N VAL A 128 3.90 17.56 12.05
CA VAL A 128 3.79 18.49 13.21
C VAL A 128 5.16 19.05 13.64
N GLN A 129 6.23 18.26 13.51
CA GLN A 129 7.59 18.65 13.87
C GLN A 129 8.32 19.43 12.75
N SER A 130 7.69 19.62 11.59
CA SER A 130 8.31 20.29 10.46
C SER A 130 8.45 21.79 10.69
N ASP A 131 9.63 22.33 10.34
CA ASP A 131 9.88 23.77 10.37
C ASP A 131 9.21 24.53 9.20
N ASN A 132 8.50 23.81 8.33
CA ASN A 132 7.78 24.41 7.21
C ASN A 132 6.55 25.18 7.70
N VAL A 133 6.48 26.46 7.34
CA VAL A 133 5.39 27.37 7.74
C VAL A 133 4.00 26.82 7.39
N LEU A 134 3.85 26.19 6.21
CA LEU A 134 2.56 25.59 5.80
C LEU A 134 2.19 24.41 6.69
N CYS A 135 3.16 23.57 7.04
CA CYS A 135 2.91 22.46 7.96
C CYS A 135 2.48 22.96 9.34
N GLN A 136 3.09 24.01 9.84
CA GLN A 136 2.73 24.63 11.13
C GLN A 136 1.32 25.24 11.10
N LEU A 137 0.97 25.95 10.01
CA LEU A 137 -0.36 26.54 9.86
C LEU A 137 -1.49 25.51 9.79
N PHE A 138 -1.26 24.39 9.11
CA PHE A 138 -2.28 23.35 8.91
C PHE A 138 -2.24 22.22 9.94
N ALA A 139 -1.20 22.12 10.78
CA ALA A 139 -1.11 21.11 11.83
C ALA A 139 -2.28 21.15 12.82
N HIS A 140 -2.89 22.31 13.03
CA HIS A 140 -4.01 22.50 13.95
C HIS A 140 -5.39 22.19 13.30
N VAL A 141 -5.48 22.10 11.99
CA VAL A 141 -6.77 21.90 11.29
C VAL A 141 -7.23 20.43 11.35
N GLU A 142 -6.30 19.49 11.49
CA GLU A 142 -6.64 18.04 11.57
C GLU A 142 -6.88 17.56 13.02
N SER A 143 -6.79 18.44 14.00
CA SER A 143 -7.07 18.11 15.41
C SER A 143 -8.54 18.30 15.81
N VAL A 144 -9.40 18.57 14.83
CA VAL A 144 -10.85 18.75 15.05
C VAL A 144 -11.63 17.57 14.52
#